data_6d57b5ad6beedcf9f00c1e39a5f6ffed
#
_entry.id   6d57b5ad6beedcf9f00c1e39a5f6ffed
#
_cell.length_a   1.000
_cell.length_b   1.000
_cell.length_c   1.000
_cell.angle_alpha   90.00
_cell.angle_beta   90.00
_cell.angle_gamma   90.00
#
_symmetry.space_group_name_H-M   'P 1'
#
loop_
_entity.id
_entity.type
_entity.pdbx_description
1 polymer ?
#
loop_
_entity_poly.entity_id
_entity_poly.type
_entity_poly.pdbx_seq_one_letter_code
_entity_poly.pdbx_strand_id
1 'polypeptide(L)'
;RQLVNWVCDIETPQYQARDWNRRGKLEDFLPAMADWHFDWLDVPKFISSADAILEYPMVDQDPLPRWSFGRLTLLGDAAHPMYPRGANGAAQAILDCRALSDALVADVDAIAALKAYEVKRLPATSEVVLANRKAPPDAILHEVYRRTGDKPFKSIDDVISREELMALSESYKRIAGYDKERLKTGI
;
A
#
# COMPACT_ATOMS: atom_id res chain seq x y z
N ARG A 1 19.85 -1.59 20.86
CA ARG A 1 18.95 -0.44 20.88
C ARG A 1 17.66 -0.84 20.15
N GLN A 2 16.52 -0.68 20.78
CA GLN A 2 15.22 -0.79 20.11
C GLN A 2 14.92 0.52 19.41
N LEU A 3 14.47 0.42 18.15
CA LEU A 3 13.99 1.56 17.37
C LEU A 3 12.48 1.41 17.17
N VAL A 4 11.77 2.51 17.28
CA VAL A 4 10.34 2.60 16.94
C VAL A 4 10.22 3.47 15.71
N ASN A 5 9.50 2.97 14.71
CA ASN A 5 9.14 3.71 13.53
C ASN A 5 7.64 4.08 13.61
N TRP A 6 7.30 5.28 13.19
CA TRP A 6 5.92 5.71 13.04
C TRP A 6 5.70 6.28 11.63
N VAL A 7 4.48 6.16 11.16
CA VAL A 7 4.02 6.73 9.89
C VAL A 7 2.74 7.50 10.18
N CYS A 8 2.64 8.67 9.62
CA CYS A 8 1.47 9.54 9.71
C CYS A 8 1.09 9.97 8.30
N ASP A 9 -0.12 9.67 7.90
CA ASP A 9 -0.70 10.11 6.64
C ASP A 9 -1.65 11.27 6.92
N ILE A 10 -1.44 12.39 6.24
CA ILE A 10 -2.35 13.53 6.29
C ILE A 10 -2.81 13.89 4.90
N GLU A 11 -4.10 14.22 4.78
CA GLU A 11 -4.65 14.74 3.55
C GLU A 11 -4.24 16.20 3.38
N THR A 12 -3.57 16.50 2.27
CA THR A 12 -3.12 17.86 1.94
C THR A 12 -3.66 18.29 0.59
N PRO A 13 -4.04 19.58 0.43
CA PRO A 13 -4.38 20.11 -0.88
C PRO A 13 -3.14 20.05 -1.76
N GLN A 14 -3.22 19.34 -2.83
CA GLN A 14 -2.28 19.26 -3.94
C GLN A 14 -0.78 19.34 -3.60
N TYR A 15 -0.14 18.21 -3.46
CA TYR A 15 1.31 18.10 -3.31
C TYR A 15 1.97 18.19 -4.70
N GLN A 16 2.83 19.21 -4.91
CA GLN A 16 3.43 19.47 -6.23
C GLN A 16 4.81 18.86 -6.43
N ALA A 17 5.53 18.54 -5.36
CA ALA A 17 6.91 18.09 -5.46
C ALA A 17 7.03 16.58 -5.26
N ARG A 18 7.68 15.88 -6.19
CA ARG A 18 8.13 14.49 -6.03
C ARG A 18 9.54 14.50 -5.41
N ASP A 19 9.64 14.97 -4.17
CA ASP A 19 10.90 15.03 -3.44
C ASP A 19 10.94 13.88 -2.43
N TRP A 20 11.81 12.90 -2.66
CA TRP A 20 11.99 11.72 -1.82
C TRP A 20 13.00 11.92 -0.69
N ASN A 21 13.64 13.09 -0.61
CA ASN A 21 14.63 13.41 0.42
C ASN A 21 14.20 14.57 1.32
N ARG A 22 12.94 14.98 1.25
CA ARG A 22 12.44 16.11 2.01
C ARG A 22 12.38 15.78 3.48
N ARG A 23 12.83 16.72 4.30
CA ARG A 23 12.59 16.68 5.74
C ARG A 23 11.20 17.18 6.06
N GLY A 24 10.46 16.40 6.85
CA GLY A 24 9.17 16.79 7.39
C GLY A 24 9.34 17.82 8.50
N LYS A 25 8.35 18.66 8.68
CA LYS A 25 8.27 19.68 9.72
C LYS A 25 7.08 19.38 10.63
N LEU A 26 7.32 19.39 11.94
CA LEU A 26 6.27 19.12 12.92
C LEU A 26 5.06 20.05 12.79
N GLU A 27 5.30 21.31 12.46
CA GLU A 27 4.25 22.30 12.28
C GLU A 27 3.25 21.96 11.16
N ASP A 28 3.64 21.15 10.19
CA ASP A 28 2.81 20.80 9.03
C ASP A 28 1.75 19.74 9.37
N PHE A 29 1.99 18.89 10.37
CA PHE A 29 1.09 17.76 10.67
C PHE A 29 0.75 17.55 12.15
N LEU A 30 1.61 17.97 13.08
CA LEU A 30 1.42 17.78 14.51
C LEU A 30 0.11 18.41 15.04
N PRO A 31 -0.34 19.58 14.54
CA PRO A 31 -1.61 20.18 14.97
C PRO A 31 -2.83 19.25 14.79
N ALA A 32 -2.83 18.38 13.77
CA ALA A 32 -3.90 17.42 13.55
C ALA A 32 -4.01 16.34 14.64
N MET A 33 -2.97 16.17 15.45
CA MET A 33 -2.85 15.16 16.51
C MET A 33 -2.63 15.79 17.89
N ALA A 34 -2.81 17.11 18.02
CA ALA A 34 -2.50 17.85 19.24
C ALA A 34 -3.23 17.30 20.48
N ASP A 35 -4.46 16.80 20.27
CA ASP A 35 -5.32 16.29 21.34
C ASP A 35 -5.24 14.75 21.52
N TRP A 36 -4.31 14.07 20.81
CA TRP A 36 -4.19 12.60 20.90
C TRP A 36 -3.38 12.18 22.11
N HIS A 37 -4.01 12.26 23.26
CA HIS A 37 -3.48 11.82 24.55
C HIS A 37 -4.24 10.62 25.06
N PHE A 38 -3.57 9.50 25.19
CA PHE A 38 -4.12 8.25 25.69
C PHE A 38 -3.42 7.89 27.02
N ASP A 39 -4.04 7.11 27.89
CA ASP A 39 -3.44 6.67 29.16
C ASP A 39 -2.07 5.98 28.98
N TRP A 40 -1.88 5.35 27.83
CA TRP A 40 -0.69 4.56 27.49
C TRP A 40 0.24 5.25 26.47
N LEU A 41 -0.17 6.34 25.83
CA LEU A 41 0.61 7.04 24.81
C LEU A 41 0.22 8.53 24.68
N ASP A 42 1.20 9.39 24.83
CA ASP A 42 1.14 10.81 24.44
C ASP A 42 1.69 10.93 23.01
N VAL A 43 0.79 11.00 22.02
CA VAL A 43 1.17 11.00 20.60
C VAL A 43 1.99 12.23 20.23
N PRO A 44 1.62 13.48 20.58
CA PRO A 44 2.43 14.65 20.30
C PRO A 44 3.87 14.55 20.85
N LYS A 45 4.02 14.10 22.08
CA LYS A 45 5.34 13.91 22.72
C LYS A 45 6.14 12.80 22.02
N PHE A 46 5.49 11.69 21.70
CA PHE A 46 6.11 10.56 21.01
C PHE A 46 6.66 10.96 19.64
N ILE A 47 5.84 11.61 18.82
CA ILE A 47 6.22 12.07 17.47
C ILE A 47 7.34 13.10 17.55
N SER A 48 7.25 14.06 18.48
CA SER A 48 8.25 15.13 18.64
C SER A 48 9.60 14.60 19.16
N SER A 49 9.66 13.39 19.70
CA SER A 49 10.90 12.77 20.18
C SER A 49 11.73 12.09 19.08
N ALA A 50 11.26 12.09 17.84
CA ALA A 50 11.96 11.46 16.72
C ALA A 50 13.28 12.17 16.39
N ASP A 51 14.37 11.40 16.21
CA ASP A 51 15.68 11.93 15.80
C ASP A 51 15.62 12.58 14.39
N ALA A 52 14.75 12.07 13.53
CA ALA A 52 14.54 12.59 12.18
C ALA A 52 13.10 12.33 11.72
N ILE A 53 12.54 13.31 11.03
CA ILE A 53 11.24 13.23 10.39
C ILE A 53 11.47 13.38 8.89
N LEU A 54 10.94 12.45 8.12
CA LEU A 54 11.02 12.45 6.67
C LEU A 54 9.61 12.57 6.10
N GLU A 55 9.48 13.33 5.03
CA GLU A 55 8.24 13.49 4.30
C GLU A 55 8.35 12.78 2.95
N TYR A 56 7.42 11.90 2.67
CA TYR A 56 7.37 11.17 1.42
C TYR A 56 6.09 11.49 0.64
N PRO A 57 6.18 11.74 -0.66
CA PRO A 57 4.98 11.93 -1.48
C PRO A 57 4.21 10.60 -1.59
N MET A 58 2.92 10.63 -1.28
CA MET A 58 1.99 9.54 -1.50
C MET A 58 1.56 9.56 -2.97
N VAL A 59 2.36 8.98 -3.84
CA VAL A 59 2.14 8.99 -5.29
C VAL A 59 2.12 7.58 -5.85
N ASP A 60 1.36 7.42 -6.94
CA ASP A 60 1.37 6.24 -7.79
C ASP A 60 1.42 6.68 -9.27
N GLN A 61 1.33 5.72 -10.17
CA GLN A 61 1.18 5.97 -11.61
C GLN A 61 0.07 5.13 -12.20
N ASP A 62 -0.50 5.62 -13.30
CA ASP A 62 -1.42 4.82 -14.11
C ASP A 62 -0.71 3.57 -14.62
N PRO A 63 -1.41 2.42 -14.67
CA PRO A 63 -0.84 1.21 -15.24
C PRO A 63 -0.26 1.44 -16.63
N LEU A 64 0.96 1.00 -16.83
CA LEU A 64 1.64 1.10 -18.12
C LEU A 64 1.00 0.14 -19.13
N PRO A 65 0.96 0.50 -20.42
CA PRO A 65 0.39 -0.37 -21.45
C PRO A 65 1.26 -1.59 -21.76
N ARG A 66 2.55 -1.55 -21.41
CA ARG A 66 3.52 -2.65 -21.58
C ARG A 66 4.76 -2.44 -20.72
N TRP A 67 5.48 -3.54 -20.44
CA TRP A 67 6.71 -3.54 -19.65
C TRP A 67 7.94 -4.02 -20.44
N SER A 68 7.74 -4.84 -21.47
CA SER A 68 8.83 -5.50 -22.19
C SER A 68 9.16 -4.83 -23.52
N PHE A 69 10.44 -4.62 -23.75
CA PHE A 69 10.99 -3.90 -24.90
C PHE A 69 12.21 -4.68 -25.45
N GLY A 70 11.96 -5.70 -26.25
CA GLY A 70 12.99 -6.63 -26.70
C GLY A 70 13.58 -7.40 -25.52
N ARG A 71 14.85 -7.23 -25.22
CA ARG A 71 15.57 -7.91 -24.13
C ARG A 71 15.53 -7.15 -22.79
N LEU A 72 14.70 -6.13 -22.67
CA LEU A 72 14.50 -5.34 -21.46
C LEU A 72 13.08 -5.49 -20.98
N THR A 73 12.86 -5.63 -19.67
CA THR A 73 11.56 -5.56 -19.03
C THR A 73 11.61 -4.73 -17.75
N LEU A 74 10.46 -4.23 -17.31
CA LEU A 74 10.29 -3.54 -16.04
C LEU A 74 9.84 -4.53 -14.97
N LEU A 75 10.16 -4.23 -13.70
CA LEU A 75 9.82 -5.04 -12.54
C LEU A 75 9.61 -4.15 -11.32
N GLY A 76 8.70 -4.53 -10.42
CA GLY A 76 8.44 -3.82 -9.18
C GLY A 76 8.02 -2.36 -9.42
N ASP A 77 8.53 -1.44 -8.63
CA ASP A 77 8.15 -0.02 -8.70
C ASP A 77 8.47 0.65 -10.04
N ALA A 78 9.40 0.09 -10.82
CA ALA A 78 9.64 0.57 -12.18
C ALA A 78 8.48 0.24 -13.13
N ALA A 79 7.73 -0.82 -12.84
CA ALA A 79 6.60 -1.30 -13.65
C ALA A 79 5.25 -0.81 -13.12
N HIS A 80 5.08 -0.80 -11.81
CA HIS A 80 3.80 -0.55 -11.15
C HIS A 80 3.95 0.17 -9.80
N PRO A 81 4.49 1.41 -9.78
CA PRO A 81 4.53 2.18 -8.55
C PRO A 81 3.11 2.39 -8.04
N MET A 82 2.88 2.11 -6.76
CA MET A 82 1.55 2.12 -6.17
C MET A 82 1.55 2.82 -4.81
N TYR A 83 0.39 3.33 -4.41
CA TYR A 83 0.21 3.86 -3.08
C TYR A 83 0.62 2.85 -2.00
N PRO A 84 1.41 3.25 -1.00
CA PRO A 84 1.86 2.37 0.07
C PRO A 84 0.73 1.93 1.03
N ARG A 85 -0.47 2.46 0.90
CA ARG A 85 -1.64 2.21 1.75
C ARG A 85 -1.99 0.73 1.93
N GLY A 86 -1.71 -0.11 0.95
CA GLY A 86 -1.93 -1.55 1.03
C GLY A 86 -0.74 -2.36 1.52
N ALA A 87 0.42 -1.73 1.76
CA ALA A 87 1.69 -2.39 2.05
C ALA A 87 2.04 -3.49 1.03
N ASN A 88 1.65 -3.31 -0.24
CA ASN A 88 1.65 -4.37 -1.26
C ASN A 88 2.80 -4.27 -2.26
N GLY A 89 3.46 -3.11 -2.41
CA GLY A 89 4.47 -2.91 -3.44
C GLY A 89 5.58 -3.97 -3.40
N ALA A 90 6.18 -4.20 -2.24
CA ALA A 90 7.22 -5.20 -2.07
C ALA A 90 6.71 -6.63 -2.34
N ALA A 91 5.50 -6.98 -1.89
CA ALA A 91 4.90 -8.28 -2.13
C ALA A 91 4.68 -8.53 -3.63
N GLN A 92 4.17 -7.54 -4.35
CA GLN A 92 3.98 -7.63 -5.80
C GLN A 92 5.32 -7.74 -6.55
N ALA A 93 6.37 -7.03 -6.12
CA ALA A 93 7.70 -7.16 -6.69
C ALA A 93 8.30 -8.57 -6.47
N ILE A 94 8.05 -9.21 -5.32
CA ILE A 94 8.46 -10.60 -5.07
C ILE A 94 7.73 -11.56 -6.01
N LEU A 95 6.43 -11.35 -6.22
CA LEU A 95 5.64 -12.14 -7.17
C LEU A 95 6.10 -11.94 -8.62
N ASP A 96 6.56 -10.74 -8.96
CA ASP A 96 7.17 -10.46 -10.25
C ASP A 96 8.47 -11.26 -10.44
N CYS A 97 9.36 -11.25 -9.43
CA CYS A 97 10.60 -12.02 -9.47
C CYS A 97 10.31 -13.50 -9.69
N ARG A 98 9.31 -14.06 -9.01
CA ARG A 98 8.92 -15.46 -9.18
C ARG A 98 8.40 -15.71 -10.60
N ALA A 99 7.47 -14.88 -11.08
CA ALA A 99 6.89 -15.04 -12.41
C ALA A 99 7.93 -14.89 -13.54
N LEU A 100 8.86 -13.94 -13.38
CA LEU A 100 9.95 -13.75 -14.31
C LEU A 100 10.91 -14.94 -14.32
N SER A 101 11.27 -15.46 -13.14
CA SER A 101 12.10 -16.66 -13.00
C SER A 101 11.44 -17.88 -13.67
N ASP A 102 10.18 -18.11 -13.40
CA ASP A 102 9.43 -19.23 -14.01
C ASP A 102 9.39 -19.10 -15.54
N ALA A 103 9.17 -17.91 -16.07
CA ALA A 103 9.14 -17.66 -17.51
C ALA A 103 10.51 -17.90 -18.16
N LEU A 104 11.61 -17.44 -17.54
CA LEU A 104 12.97 -17.64 -18.06
C LEU A 104 13.45 -19.10 -17.99
N VAL A 105 12.92 -19.88 -17.06
CA VAL A 105 13.18 -21.33 -16.98
C VAL A 105 12.38 -22.11 -18.03
N ALA A 106 11.15 -21.64 -18.33
CA ALA A 106 10.24 -22.31 -19.25
C ALA A 106 10.60 -22.10 -20.73
N ASP A 107 11.23 -20.97 -21.09
CA ASP A 107 11.52 -20.62 -22.46
C ASP A 107 13.00 -20.23 -22.64
N VAL A 108 13.65 -20.80 -23.65
CA VAL A 108 15.04 -20.49 -24.00
C VAL A 108 15.19 -19.17 -24.77
N ASP A 109 14.10 -18.66 -25.37
CA ASP A 109 14.06 -17.32 -25.95
C ASP A 109 13.72 -16.28 -24.88
N ALA A 110 14.71 -15.50 -24.50
CA ALA A 110 14.55 -14.47 -23.49
C ALA A 110 13.46 -13.44 -23.85
N ILE A 111 13.26 -13.12 -25.13
CA ILE A 111 12.23 -12.15 -25.55
C ILE A 111 10.83 -12.74 -25.31
N ALA A 112 10.63 -14.01 -25.68
CA ALA A 112 9.39 -14.72 -25.43
C ALA A 112 9.12 -14.85 -23.92
N ALA A 113 10.14 -15.22 -23.12
CA ALA A 113 10.03 -15.30 -21.67
C ALA A 113 9.63 -13.98 -21.02
N LEU A 114 10.26 -12.86 -21.39
CA LEU A 114 9.92 -11.53 -20.88
C LEU A 114 8.47 -11.15 -21.23
N LYS A 115 8.01 -11.53 -22.40
CA LYS A 115 6.62 -11.29 -22.84
C LYS A 115 5.62 -12.13 -22.06
N ALA A 116 5.94 -13.39 -21.78
CA ALA A 116 5.13 -14.28 -20.96
C ALA A 116 5.00 -13.76 -19.51
N TYR A 117 6.10 -13.28 -18.93
CA TYR A 117 6.10 -12.59 -17.65
C TYR A 117 5.15 -11.38 -17.64
N GLU A 118 5.28 -10.48 -18.63
CA GLU A 118 4.43 -9.29 -18.77
C GLU A 118 2.95 -9.66 -18.84
N VAL A 119 2.59 -10.61 -19.71
CA VAL A 119 1.20 -11.07 -19.88
C VAL A 119 0.61 -11.57 -18.56
N LYS A 120 1.40 -12.23 -17.74
CA LYS A 120 0.97 -12.76 -16.44
C LYS A 120 0.82 -11.65 -15.40
N ARG A 121 1.77 -10.72 -15.33
CA ARG A 121 1.91 -9.81 -14.19
C ARG A 121 1.27 -8.44 -14.39
N LEU A 122 1.35 -7.87 -15.58
CA LEU A 122 0.83 -6.54 -15.88
C LEU A 122 -0.66 -6.38 -15.51
N PRO A 123 -1.60 -7.27 -15.92
CA PRO A 123 -3.00 -7.10 -15.54
C PRO A 123 -3.20 -7.25 -14.03
N ALA A 124 -2.54 -8.21 -13.39
CA ALA A 124 -2.69 -8.47 -11.96
C ALA A 124 -2.23 -7.28 -11.10
N THR A 125 -1.08 -6.67 -11.41
CA THR A 125 -0.60 -5.50 -10.67
C THR A 125 -1.38 -4.24 -11.01
N SER A 126 -1.88 -4.10 -12.23
CA SER A 126 -2.78 -3.00 -12.62
C SER A 126 -4.06 -2.99 -11.78
N GLU A 127 -4.64 -4.16 -11.53
CA GLU A 127 -5.80 -4.28 -10.63
C GLU A 127 -5.47 -3.83 -9.21
N VAL A 128 -4.28 -4.17 -8.68
CA VAL A 128 -3.85 -3.74 -7.35
C VAL A 128 -3.67 -2.23 -7.28
N VAL A 129 -3.01 -1.61 -8.27
CA VAL A 129 -2.85 -0.15 -8.35
C VAL A 129 -4.21 0.55 -8.32
N LEU A 130 -5.15 0.09 -9.13
CA LEU A 130 -6.49 0.69 -9.21
C LEU A 130 -7.33 0.43 -7.95
N ALA A 131 -7.15 -0.73 -7.31
CA ALA A 131 -7.82 -1.04 -6.04
C ALA A 131 -7.31 -0.15 -4.90
N ASN A 132 -6.00 0.10 -4.83
CA ASN A 132 -5.40 1.00 -3.84
C ASN A 132 -5.97 2.43 -3.93
N ARG A 133 -6.40 2.86 -5.10
CA ARG A 133 -7.04 4.17 -5.29
C ARG A 133 -8.51 4.18 -4.82
N LYS A 134 -9.25 3.10 -5.10
CA LYS A 134 -10.71 3.04 -4.90
C LYS A 134 -11.13 2.51 -3.54
N ALA A 135 -10.49 1.47 -3.09
CA ALA A 135 -10.87 0.74 -1.87
C ALA A 135 -9.61 0.15 -1.20
N PRO A 136 -8.73 0.99 -0.69
CA PRO A 136 -7.53 0.53 0.00
C PRO A 136 -7.89 -0.22 1.30
N PRO A 137 -6.97 -1.00 1.88
CA PRO A 137 -7.23 -1.77 3.11
C PRO A 137 -7.65 -0.91 4.30
N ASP A 138 -7.23 0.35 4.34
CA ASP A 138 -7.62 1.34 5.36
C ASP A 138 -9.02 1.95 5.14
N ALA A 139 -9.75 1.55 4.09
CA ALA A 139 -11.16 1.89 3.90
C ALA A 139 -12.03 1.50 5.10
N ILE A 140 -11.59 0.51 5.90
CA ILE A 140 -12.22 0.15 7.18
C ILE A 140 -12.23 1.34 8.14
N LEU A 141 -11.11 2.05 8.27
CA LEU A 141 -11.00 3.23 9.15
C LEU A 141 -11.94 4.34 8.68
N HIS A 142 -11.99 4.56 7.38
CA HIS A 142 -12.89 5.54 6.78
C HIS A 142 -14.36 5.21 7.02
N GLU A 143 -14.73 3.93 6.93
CA GLU A 143 -16.10 3.48 7.17
C GLU A 143 -16.50 3.64 8.66
N VAL A 144 -15.59 3.32 9.58
CA VAL A 144 -15.80 3.55 11.01
C VAL A 144 -15.98 5.04 11.30
N TYR A 145 -15.11 5.89 10.78
CA TYR A 145 -15.22 7.35 10.90
C TYR A 145 -16.58 7.86 10.38
N ARG A 146 -16.96 7.43 9.18
CA ARG A 146 -18.25 7.81 8.57
C ARG A 146 -19.46 7.44 9.42
N ARG A 147 -19.47 6.24 10.05
CA ARG A 147 -20.57 5.76 10.88
C ARG A 147 -20.62 6.46 12.24
N THR A 148 -19.48 6.75 12.83
CA THR A 148 -19.40 7.38 14.15
C THR A 148 -19.50 8.90 14.10
N GLY A 149 -19.15 9.52 12.96
CA GLY A 149 -19.00 10.97 12.86
C GLY A 149 -17.93 11.49 13.82
N ASP A 150 -16.83 10.72 13.97
CA ASP A 150 -15.71 10.98 14.89
C ASP A 150 -16.09 10.98 16.39
N LYS A 151 -17.19 10.35 16.73
CA LYS A 151 -17.63 10.25 18.13
C LYS A 151 -17.04 9.00 18.78
N PRO A 152 -16.64 9.07 20.06
CA PRO A 152 -16.21 7.91 20.81
C PRO A 152 -17.28 6.80 20.88
N PHE A 153 -16.85 5.55 20.83
CA PHE A 153 -17.71 4.37 20.97
C PHE A 153 -17.06 3.36 21.92
N LYS A 154 -17.86 2.45 22.50
CA LYS A 154 -17.38 1.48 23.48
C LYS A 154 -16.76 0.24 22.83
N SER A 155 -17.38 -0.26 21.78
CA SER A 155 -16.93 -1.44 21.05
C SER A 155 -17.07 -1.22 19.56
N ILE A 156 -16.13 -1.77 18.79
CA ILE A 156 -16.23 -1.76 17.34
C ILE A 156 -17.51 -2.47 16.84
N ASP A 157 -17.97 -3.48 17.57
CA ASP A 157 -19.18 -4.23 17.24
C ASP A 157 -20.46 -3.37 17.32
N ASP A 158 -20.42 -2.24 18.06
CA ASP A 158 -21.52 -1.27 18.10
C ASP A 158 -21.61 -0.42 16.83
N VAL A 159 -20.54 -0.38 16.04
CA VAL A 159 -20.38 0.48 14.85
C VAL A 159 -20.46 -0.32 13.56
N ILE A 160 -19.78 -1.44 13.50
CA ILE A 160 -19.65 -2.28 12.31
C ILE A 160 -19.55 -3.74 12.71
N SER A 161 -20.30 -4.61 12.06
CA SER A 161 -20.26 -6.03 12.38
C SER A 161 -18.94 -6.68 11.93
N ARG A 162 -18.60 -7.79 12.60
CA ARG A 162 -17.41 -8.56 12.23
C ARG A 162 -17.50 -9.09 10.80
N GLU A 163 -18.68 -9.47 10.34
CA GLU A 163 -18.93 -9.94 8.99
C GLU A 163 -18.65 -8.84 7.96
N GLU A 164 -19.09 -7.61 8.21
CA GLU A 164 -18.80 -6.47 7.34
C GLU A 164 -17.32 -6.14 7.30
N LEU A 165 -16.62 -6.13 8.45
CA LEU A 165 -15.17 -5.94 8.52
C LEU A 165 -14.42 -7.00 7.73
N MET A 166 -14.82 -8.26 7.87
CA MET A 166 -14.24 -9.36 7.10
C MET A 166 -14.48 -9.20 5.61
N ALA A 167 -15.69 -8.83 5.19
CA ALA A 167 -16.03 -8.64 3.79
C ALA A 167 -15.18 -7.54 3.14
N LEU A 168 -14.97 -6.41 3.82
CA LEU A 168 -14.10 -5.33 3.36
C LEU A 168 -12.64 -5.81 3.21
N SER A 169 -12.12 -6.52 4.22
CA SER A 169 -10.75 -7.05 4.22
C SER A 169 -10.53 -8.10 3.13
N GLU A 170 -11.44 -9.07 2.99
CA GLU A 170 -11.31 -10.17 2.04
C GLU A 170 -11.43 -9.70 0.58
N SER A 171 -12.22 -8.66 0.31
CA SER A 171 -12.31 -8.05 -1.02
C SER A 171 -10.94 -7.59 -1.51
N TYR A 172 -10.21 -6.86 -0.68
CA TYR A 172 -8.88 -6.37 -1.03
C TYR A 172 -7.85 -7.52 -1.15
N LYS A 173 -7.84 -8.46 -0.20
CA LYS A 173 -6.92 -9.61 -0.23
C LYS A 173 -7.03 -10.42 -1.51
N ARG A 174 -8.25 -10.58 -2.04
CA ARG A 174 -8.49 -11.29 -3.30
C ARG A 174 -7.86 -10.58 -4.49
N ILE A 175 -8.01 -9.25 -4.57
CA ILE A 175 -7.38 -8.43 -5.62
C ILE A 175 -5.86 -8.49 -5.49
N ALA A 176 -5.34 -8.35 -4.29
CA ALA A 176 -3.90 -8.37 -4.03
C ALA A 176 -3.24 -9.75 -4.19
N GLY A 177 -4.03 -10.81 -4.31
CA GLY A 177 -3.54 -12.16 -4.60
C GLY A 177 -3.03 -12.93 -3.40
N TYR A 178 -3.36 -12.52 -2.16
CA TYR A 178 -2.97 -13.22 -0.94
C TYR A 178 -4.18 -13.65 -0.08
N ASP A 179 -5.29 -13.93 -0.73
CA ASP A 179 -6.40 -14.63 -0.09
C ASP A 179 -6.03 -16.08 0.26
N LYS A 180 -6.73 -16.65 1.25
CA LYS A 180 -6.39 -17.97 1.80
C LYS A 180 -6.44 -19.09 0.76
N GLU A 181 -7.29 -19.00 -0.25
CA GLU A 181 -7.44 -20.04 -1.25
C GLU A 181 -6.23 -20.06 -2.20
N ARG A 182 -5.78 -18.91 -2.66
CA ARG A 182 -4.56 -18.80 -3.48
C ARG A 182 -3.32 -19.22 -2.72
N LEU A 183 -3.21 -18.88 -1.43
CA LEU A 183 -2.07 -19.29 -0.60
C LEU A 183 -2.00 -20.80 -0.38
N LYS A 184 -3.13 -21.52 -0.39
CA LYS A 184 -3.15 -23.00 -0.28
C LYS A 184 -2.77 -23.71 -1.58
N THR A 185 -3.12 -23.15 -2.72
CA THR A 185 -2.89 -23.78 -4.03
C THR A 185 -1.48 -23.56 -4.58
N GLY A 186 -0.70 -22.72 -3.93
CA GLY A 186 0.64 -22.32 -4.42
C GLY A 186 0.51 -21.39 -5.64
N ILE A 187 1.14 -20.25 -5.56
CA ILE A 187 1.17 -19.29 -6.68
C ILE A 187 2.07 -19.83 -7.79
#